data_a17a7989fac42cd8ce47919ea4f6ad98
#
_entry.id   a17a7989fac42cd8ce47919ea4f6ad98
#
_cell.length_a   1.000
_cell.length_b   1.000
_cell.length_c   1.000
_cell.angle_alpha   90.00
_cell.angle_beta   90.00
_cell.angle_gamma   90.00
#
_symmetry.space_group_name_H-M   'P 1'
#
loop_
_entity.id
_entity.type
_entity.pdbx_description
1 polymer ?
#
loop_
_entity_poly.entity_id
_entity_poly.type
_entity_poly.pdbx_seq_one_letter_code
_entity_poly.pdbx_strand_id
1 'polypeptide(L)'
;MANNFTILVGTIGQGMNVSGDSGETWTKIRNPIPSEGSIRAIRTYPNDPHRILAGSDGLGLFRSDDNGVNWETVDSPIGDLQVWSVAVDPAHTDTIFAGTRPEGFRSRDGGKTWDKLDMGVNMECPIGTPRTTNMVVDPRDSNTIWAGIEVDGVYKSLDGGDNWVHLPELGPDPFHGDIHGMAVTDSAVYCTSPFGFATSQDEGESWDYHYFPKFNPEDVRSYCRGMIVKPDNPDVMFVGNGDFIPGVVGCVQMTKDAGKTWAPVELPVEPNSVVYWLGNNPEIPNVVVAATLFGYVYVSTDGGDNWTKLKKEFGEIRSIAVTPN
;
A
#
# COMPACT_ATOMS: atom_id res chain seq x y z
N MET A 1 16.65 -13.56 -21.32
CA MET A 1 16.49 -12.10 -21.16
C MET A 1 15.37 -11.94 -20.16
N ALA A 2 15.57 -11.24 -19.06
CA ALA A 2 14.47 -10.91 -18.16
C ALA A 2 13.44 -10.11 -18.98
N ASN A 3 12.17 -10.50 -18.92
CA ASN A 3 11.12 -9.73 -19.58
C ASN A 3 11.08 -8.35 -18.92
N ASN A 4 11.02 -7.29 -19.71
CA ASN A 4 10.79 -5.95 -19.19
C ASN A 4 9.45 -5.91 -18.45
N PHE A 5 9.36 -5.05 -17.46
CA PHE A 5 8.15 -4.79 -16.70
C PHE A 5 7.98 -3.27 -16.51
N THR A 6 6.77 -2.87 -16.25
CA THR A 6 6.43 -1.46 -16.00
C THR A 6 6.52 -1.15 -14.50
N ILE A 7 7.12 -0.03 -14.15
CA ILE A 7 7.13 0.53 -12.79
C ILE A 7 6.38 1.87 -12.81
N LEU A 8 5.48 2.04 -11.85
CA LEU A 8 4.75 3.30 -11.62
C LEU A 8 5.16 3.87 -10.28
N VAL A 9 5.52 5.15 -10.26
CA VAL A 9 5.92 5.87 -9.03
C VAL A 9 5.03 7.09 -8.86
N GLY A 10 4.28 7.12 -7.76
CA GLY A 10 3.47 8.26 -7.32
C GLY A 10 4.22 9.06 -6.26
N THR A 11 4.30 10.37 -6.46
CA THR A 11 5.04 11.29 -5.61
C THR A 11 4.14 12.37 -5.03
N ILE A 12 4.64 13.08 -4.02
CA ILE A 12 4.02 14.31 -3.51
C ILE A 12 4.56 15.51 -4.27
N GLY A 13 3.65 16.27 -4.88
CA GLY A 13 3.98 17.54 -5.56
C GLY A 13 4.80 17.40 -6.85
N GLN A 14 5.01 16.14 -7.34
CA GLN A 14 5.72 15.88 -8.58
C GLN A 14 4.99 14.90 -9.50
N GLY A 15 3.69 14.62 -9.26
CA GLY A 15 2.84 13.79 -10.07
C GLY A 15 3.24 12.32 -10.10
N MET A 16 3.03 11.70 -11.25
CA MET A 16 3.33 10.29 -11.50
C MET A 16 4.40 10.13 -12.57
N ASN A 17 5.28 9.14 -12.37
CA ASN A 17 6.28 8.73 -13.35
C ASN A 17 6.10 7.25 -13.67
N VAL A 18 6.28 6.87 -14.93
CA VAL A 18 6.12 5.51 -15.45
C VAL A 18 7.37 5.12 -16.24
N SER A 19 7.84 3.90 -16.03
CA SER A 19 8.90 3.27 -16.79
C SER A 19 8.40 1.95 -17.35
N GLY A 20 8.41 1.76 -18.66
CA GLY A 20 8.06 0.50 -19.33
C GLY A 20 9.27 -0.40 -19.63
N ASP A 21 10.45 -0.08 -19.13
CA ASP A 21 11.70 -0.77 -19.40
C ASP A 21 12.49 -1.10 -18.11
N SER A 22 11.75 -1.50 -17.08
CA SER A 22 12.31 -1.94 -15.79
C SER A 22 13.13 -0.87 -15.05
N GLY A 23 12.81 0.42 -15.29
CA GLY A 23 13.45 1.56 -14.61
C GLY A 23 14.63 2.18 -15.34
N GLU A 24 14.91 1.79 -16.58
CA GLU A 24 16.01 2.39 -17.37
C GLU A 24 15.63 3.80 -17.86
N THR A 25 14.42 3.97 -18.41
CA THR A 25 13.89 5.27 -18.84
C THR A 25 12.55 5.60 -18.18
N TRP A 26 12.25 6.88 -18.05
CA TRP A 26 11.08 7.35 -17.30
C TRP A 26 10.31 8.42 -18.06
N THR A 27 9.00 8.23 -18.12
CA THR A 27 8.06 9.22 -18.64
C THR A 27 7.24 9.81 -17.48
N LYS A 28 7.20 11.12 -17.40
CA LYS A 28 6.33 11.83 -16.46
C LYS A 28 4.94 11.98 -17.07
N ILE A 29 3.92 11.50 -16.37
CA ILE A 29 2.53 11.72 -16.77
C ILE A 29 2.18 13.19 -16.56
N ARG A 30 1.46 13.80 -17.52
CA ARG A 30 1.17 15.23 -17.53
C ARG A 30 -0.32 15.57 -17.74
N ASN A 31 -1.11 14.59 -18.15
CA ASN A 31 -2.54 14.76 -18.40
C ASN A 31 -3.26 13.41 -18.23
N PRO A 32 -4.38 13.37 -17.50
CA PRO A 32 -5.01 14.44 -16.71
C PRO A 32 -4.33 14.67 -15.36
N ILE A 33 -3.34 13.82 -14.96
CA ILE A 33 -2.59 13.97 -13.70
C ILE A 33 -1.65 15.17 -13.85
N PRO A 34 -1.84 16.25 -13.05
CA PRO A 34 -0.95 17.41 -13.11
C PRO A 34 0.49 17.05 -12.75
N SER A 35 1.44 17.75 -13.37
CA SER A 35 2.88 17.53 -13.09
C SER A 35 3.27 17.77 -11.63
N GLU A 36 2.54 18.62 -10.93
CA GLU A 36 2.69 18.97 -9.52
C GLU A 36 1.66 18.28 -8.63
N GLY A 37 0.87 17.36 -9.17
CA GLY A 37 -0.09 16.55 -8.40
C GLY A 37 0.59 15.66 -7.36
N SER A 38 -0.20 15.19 -6.41
CA SER A 38 0.25 14.24 -5.38
C SER A 38 -0.50 12.94 -5.55
N ILE A 39 0.21 11.83 -5.77
CA ILE A 39 -0.35 10.50 -5.95
C ILE A 39 0.03 9.63 -4.75
N ARG A 40 -0.99 9.20 -3.98
CA ARG A 40 -0.83 8.49 -2.71
C ARG A 40 -1.09 6.99 -2.80
N ALA A 41 -1.90 6.57 -3.77
CA ALA A 41 -2.25 5.17 -3.97
C ALA A 41 -2.13 4.79 -5.44
N ILE A 42 -1.60 3.61 -5.73
CA ILE A 42 -1.62 2.99 -7.06
C ILE A 42 -2.02 1.53 -6.87
N ARG A 43 -3.02 1.08 -7.62
CA ARG A 43 -3.49 -0.30 -7.56
C ARG A 43 -3.76 -0.84 -8.95
N THR A 44 -3.20 -2.00 -9.26
CA THR A 44 -3.56 -2.77 -10.46
C THR A 44 -4.85 -3.54 -10.23
N TYR A 45 -5.62 -3.78 -11.29
CA TYR A 45 -6.77 -4.66 -11.22
C TYR A 45 -6.31 -6.11 -11.06
N PRO A 46 -6.97 -6.92 -10.21
CA PRO A 46 -6.56 -8.29 -9.93
C PRO A 46 -6.50 -9.21 -11.15
N ASN A 47 -7.42 -9.02 -12.10
CA ASN A 47 -7.56 -9.88 -13.28
C ASN A 47 -7.08 -9.21 -14.58
N ASP A 48 -6.55 -7.99 -14.48
CA ASP A 48 -6.00 -7.23 -15.61
C ASP A 48 -4.91 -6.28 -15.08
N PRO A 49 -3.65 -6.72 -15.05
CA PRO A 49 -2.57 -5.93 -14.46
C PRO A 49 -2.24 -4.66 -15.27
N HIS A 50 -2.68 -4.56 -16.53
CA HIS A 50 -2.51 -3.36 -17.35
C HIS A 50 -3.54 -2.27 -17.01
N ARG A 51 -4.60 -2.65 -16.30
CA ARG A 51 -5.61 -1.73 -15.82
C ARG A 51 -5.25 -1.25 -14.42
N ILE A 52 -5.20 0.06 -14.23
CA ILE A 52 -4.59 0.66 -13.03
C ILE A 52 -5.50 1.78 -12.52
N LEU A 53 -5.67 1.86 -11.20
CA LEU A 53 -6.26 2.99 -10.50
C LEU A 53 -5.18 3.75 -9.72
N ALA A 54 -5.29 5.07 -9.71
CA ALA A 54 -4.43 5.94 -8.92
C ALA A 54 -5.27 6.92 -8.09
N GLY A 55 -5.01 6.96 -6.79
CA GLY A 55 -5.62 7.88 -5.85
C GLY A 55 -4.72 9.08 -5.58
N SER A 56 -5.29 10.27 -5.56
CA SER A 56 -4.56 11.53 -5.43
C SER A 56 -4.90 12.28 -4.15
N ASP A 57 -4.20 13.36 -3.95
CA ASP A 57 -4.44 14.32 -2.88
C ASP A 57 -5.20 15.51 -3.46
N GLY A 58 -6.54 15.53 -3.28
CA GLY A 58 -7.40 16.61 -3.73
C GLY A 58 -7.68 16.69 -5.24
N LEU A 59 -7.49 15.56 -5.97
CA LEU A 59 -7.80 15.46 -7.40
C LEU A 59 -8.59 14.18 -7.72
N GLY A 60 -9.05 13.45 -6.68
CA GLY A 60 -9.85 12.23 -6.81
C GLY A 60 -9.06 11.04 -7.34
N LEU A 61 -9.69 10.31 -8.27
CA LEU A 61 -9.17 9.08 -8.84
C LEU A 61 -8.86 9.24 -10.33
N PHE A 62 -7.83 8.52 -10.75
CA PHE A 62 -7.45 8.37 -12.15
C PHE A 62 -7.41 6.89 -12.52
N ARG A 63 -7.73 6.58 -13.79
CA ARG A 63 -7.67 5.23 -14.34
C ARG A 63 -6.82 5.20 -15.60
N SER A 64 -6.05 4.15 -15.76
CA SER A 64 -5.40 3.74 -17.00
C SER A 64 -5.88 2.34 -17.39
N ASP A 65 -6.15 2.11 -18.66
CA ASP A 65 -6.49 0.81 -19.22
C ASP A 65 -5.38 0.28 -20.16
N ASP A 66 -4.20 0.91 -20.17
CA ASP A 66 -3.08 0.62 -21.08
C ASP A 66 -1.71 0.66 -20.37
N ASN A 67 -1.64 0.08 -19.20
CA ASN A 67 -0.40 -0.07 -18.44
C ASN A 67 0.25 1.27 -18.02
N GLY A 68 -0.57 2.30 -17.76
CA GLY A 68 -0.10 3.59 -17.28
C GLY A 68 0.37 4.55 -18.37
N VAL A 69 0.16 4.24 -19.64
CA VAL A 69 0.53 5.11 -20.77
C VAL A 69 -0.44 6.28 -20.91
N ASN A 70 -1.74 6.00 -20.91
CA ASN A 70 -2.79 7.01 -20.95
C ASN A 70 -3.65 6.91 -19.69
N TRP A 71 -4.15 8.06 -19.25
CA TRP A 71 -4.95 8.17 -18.04
C TRP A 71 -6.21 8.97 -18.29
N GLU A 72 -7.27 8.66 -17.56
CA GLU A 72 -8.50 9.42 -17.51
C GLU A 72 -8.88 9.72 -16.06
N THR A 73 -9.63 10.80 -15.84
CA THR A 73 -10.21 11.10 -14.53
C THR A 73 -11.45 10.24 -14.31
N VAL A 74 -11.56 9.60 -13.17
CA VAL A 74 -12.77 8.91 -12.73
C VAL A 74 -13.69 9.93 -12.08
N ASP A 75 -14.87 10.18 -12.67
CA ASP A 75 -15.86 11.07 -12.07
C ASP A 75 -16.37 10.49 -10.73
N SER A 76 -16.15 11.22 -9.66
CA SER A 76 -16.43 10.71 -8.32
C SER A 76 -16.65 11.86 -7.33
N PRO A 77 -17.42 11.64 -6.24
CA PRO A 77 -17.66 12.64 -5.19
C PRO A 77 -16.45 12.91 -4.30
N ILE A 78 -15.32 12.22 -4.55
CA ILE A 78 -14.09 12.30 -3.75
C ILE A 78 -13.02 13.20 -4.36
N GLY A 79 -13.38 14.04 -5.33
CA GLY A 79 -12.44 14.91 -6.08
C GLY A 79 -11.61 15.83 -5.19
N ASP A 80 -12.16 16.35 -4.11
CA ASP A 80 -11.48 17.25 -3.19
C ASP A 80 -10.87 16.55 -1.96
N LEU A 81 -10.96 15.20 -1.89
CA LEU A 81 -10.46 14.41 -0.77
C LEU A 81 -9.07 13.85 -1.03
N GLN A 82 -8.36 13.54 0.05
CA GLN A 82 -7.13 12.76 -0.01
C GLN A 82 -7.50 11.28 -0.14
N VAL A 83 -7.11 10.63 -1.24
CA VAL A 83 -7.30 9.19 -1.45
C VAL A 83 -6.02 8.45 -1.02
N TRP A 84 -6.10 7.73 0.09
CA TRP A 84 -4.96 7.04 0.71
C TRP A 84 -4.82 5.60 0.29
N SER A 85 -5.93 4.95 -0.04
CA SER A 85 -5.94 3.56 -0.50
C SER A 85 -7.00 3.33 -1.57
N VAL A 86 -6.76 2.34 -2.41
CA VAL A 86 -7.71 1.85 -3.42
C VAL A 86 -7.67 0.33 -3.40
N ALA A 87 -8.84 -0.29 -3.42
CA ALA A 87 -9.00 -1.73 -3.59
C ALA A 87 -10.00 -2.04 -4.69
N VAL A 88 -9.76 -3.14 -5.39
CA VAL A 88 -10.67 -3.69 -6.40
C VAL A 88 -11.02 -5.10 -5.97
N ASP A 89 -12.30 -5.43 -6.02
CA ASP A 89 -12.77 -6.78 -5.71
C ASP A 89 -12.26 -7.77 -6.77
N PRO A 90 -11.51 -8.82 -6.40
CA PRO A 90 -10.96 -9.76 -7.36
C PRO A 90 -12.01 -10.61 -8.07
N ALA A 91 -13.17 -10.82 -7.48
CA ALA A 91 -14.26 -11.58 -8.10
C ALA A 91 -15.23 -10.68 -8.91
N HIS A 92 -15.35 -9.40 -8.53
CA HIS A 92 -16.25 -8.43 -9.14
C HIS A 92 -15.52 -7.12 -9.40
N THR A 93 -14.73 -7.05 -10.46
CA THR A 93 -13.81 -5.94 -10.75
C THR A 93 -14.48 -4.58 -10.99
N ASP A 94 -15.80 -4.53 -11.14
CA ASP A 94 -16.59 -3.30 -11.12
C ASP A 94 -16.83 -2.78 -9.68
N THR A 95 -16.53 -3.59 -8.64
CA THR A 95 -16.58 -3.15 -7.24
C THR A 95 -15.23 -2.59 -6.84
N ILE A 96 -15.21 -1.30 -6.51
CA ILE A 96 -14.02 -0.54 -6.16
C ILE A 96 -14.24 0.14 -4.82
N PHE A 97 -13.24 0.10 -3.95
CA PHE A 97 -13.21 0.82 -2.69
C PHE A 97 -12.11 1.88 -2.73
N ALA A 98 -12.39 3.04 -2.16
CA ALA A 98 -11.42 4.12 -1.98
C ALA A 98 -11.42 4.54 -0.51
N GLY A 99 -10.27 4.37 0.16
CA GLY A 99 -10.04 4.89 1.49
C GLY A 99 -9.57 6.33 1.41
N THR A 100 -10.26 7.21 2.11
CA THR A 100 -10.02 8.67 2.04
C THR A 100 -9.69 9.27 3.41
N ARG A 101 -9.57 10.58 3.44
CA ARG A 101 -9.51 11.37 4.66
C ARG A 101 -10.68 12.35 4.67
N PRO A 102 -11.69 12.13 5.52
CA PRO A 102 -11.97 10.94 6.34
C PRO A 102 -12.65 9.81 5.58
N GLU A 103 -12.81 8.65 6.26
CA GLU A 103 -13.69 7.53 5.88
C GLU A 103 -13.33 6.84 4.55
N GLY A 104 -14.33 6.31 3.84
CA GLY A 104 -14.16 5.60 2.58
C GLY A 104 -15.38 5.67 1.69
N PHE A 105 -15.21 5.21 0.47
CA PHE A 105 -16.24 5.17 -0.57
C PHE A 105 -16.19 3.84 -1.31
N ARG A 106 -17.34 3.43 -1.84
CA ARG A 106 -17.48 2.24 -2.66
C ARG A 106 -18.23 2.56 -3.94
N SER A 107 -17.75 2.01 -5.06
CA SER A 107 -18.49 1.89 -6.32
C SER A 107 -18.79 0.42 -6.60
N ARG A 108 -19.94 0.10 -7.18
CA ARG A 108 -20.33 -1.24 -7.65
C ARG A 108 -20.51 -1.30 -9.17
N ASP A 109 -20.14 -0.26 -9.89
CA ASP A 109 -20.39 -0.11 -11.34
C ASP A 109 -19.18 0.43 -12.11
N GLY A 110 -17.98 0.10 -11.63
CA GLY A 110 -16.71 0.46 -12.25
C GLY A 110 -16.34 1.94 -12.10
N GLY A 111 -16.82 2.58 -11.02
CA GLY A 111 -16.50 3.97 -10.70
C GLY A 111 -17.47 5.01 -11.27
N LYS A 112 -18.64 4.60 -11.79
CA LYS A 112 -19.66 5.52 -12.34
C LYS A 112 -20.49 6.16 -11.25
N THR A 113 -20.84 5.39 -10.21
CA THR A 113 -21.54 5.87 -9.01
C THR A 113 -20.79 5.43 -7.75
N TRP A 114 -20.96 6.19 -6.67
CA TRP A 114 -20.22 5.97 -5.43
C TRP A 114 -21.12 6.16 -4.21
N ASP A 115 -21.03 5.19 -3.29
CA ASP A 115 -21.62 5.26 -1.98
C ASP A 115 -20.57 5.67 -0.96
N LYS A 116 -20.88 6.62 -0.08
CA LYS A 116 -20.05 6.89 1.10
C LYS A 116 -20.26 5.77 2.12
N LEU A 117 -19.17 5.27 2.70
CA LEU A 117 -19.20 4.24 3.73
C LEU A 117 -19.30 4.89 5.11
N ASP A 118 -20.29 4.48 5.90
CA ASP A 118 -20.38 4.85 7.31
C ASP A 118 -19.71 3.76 8.17
N MET A 119 -18.41 3.93 8.37
CA MET A 119 -17.61 2.95 9.13
C MET A 119 -17.63 3.19 10.64
N GLY A 120 -18.18 4.32 11.11
CA GLY A 120 -18.17 4.68 12.53
C GLY A 120 -16.78 5.06 13.06
N VAL A 121 -15.88 5.53 12.17
CA VAL A 121 -14.51 5.92 12.52
C VAL A 121 -14.51 7.04 13.57
N ASN A 122 -13.65 6.91 14.59
CA ASN A 122 -13.50 7.94 15.60
C ASN A 122 -12.81 9.18 14.99
N MET A 123 -13.57 10.26 14.87
CA MET A 123 -13.10 11.51 14.29
C MET A 123 -12.22 12.34 15.24
N GLU A 124 -12.16 11.99 16.53
CA GLU A 124 -11.27 12.59 17.51
C GLU A 124 -9.96 11.80 17.60
N CYS A 125 -9.01 12.14 16.76
CA CYS A 125 -7.74 11.45 16.65
C CYS A 125 -6.58 12.39 17.02
N PRO A 126 -5.53 11.92 17.74
CA PRO A 126 -4.38 12.74 18.12
C PRO A 126 -3.64 13.42 16.96
N ILE A 127 -3.77 12.89 15.76
CA ILE A 127 -3.16 13.43 14.54
C ILE A 127 -4.12 14.26 13.68
N GLY A 128 -5.29 14.60 14.20
CA GLY A 128 -6.39 15.29 13.50
C GLY A 128 -7.33 14.31 12.83
N THR A 129 -7.91 14.66 11.69
CA THR A 129 -8.83 13.78 10.96
C THR A 129 -8.14 12.48 10.54
N PRO A 130 -8.65 11.30 10.93
CA PRO A 130 -8.05 10.02 10.59
C PRO A 130 -8.10 9.75 9.08
N ARG A 131 -7.22 8.84 8.64
CA ARG A 131 -7.11 8.42 7.24
C ARG A 131 -7.43 6.94 7.13
N THR A 132 -8.19 6.55 6.12
CA THR A 132 -8.35 5.15 5.75
C THR A 132 -7.16 4.74 4.88
N THR A 133 -6.09 4.33 5.55
CA THR A 133 -4.79 4.04 4.92
C THR A 133 -4.81 2.76 4.13
N ASN A 134 -5.72 1.84 4.45
CA ASN A 134 -5.88 0.57 3.77
C ASN A 134 -7.35 0.22 3.57
N MET A 135 -7.67 -0.29 2.38
CA MET A 135 -8.90 -1.02 2.07
C MET A 135 -8.49 -2.33 1.41
N VAL A 136 -8.99 -3.44 1.90
CA VAL A 136 -8.69 -4.77 1.37
C VAL A 136 -9.98 -5.56 1.25
N VAL A 137 -10.27 -6.05 0.04
CA VAL A 137 -11.33 -7.06 -0.15
C VAL A 137 -10.72 -8.41 0.19
N ASP A 138 -11.39 -9.17 1.02
CA ASP A 138 -10.93 -10.50 1.41
C ASP A 138 -10.87 -11.41 0.17
N PRO A 139 -9.74 -12.04 -0.13
CA PRO A 139 -9.64 -12.89 -1.33
C PRO A 139 -10.52 -14.14 -1.29
N ARG A 140 -11.02 -14.51 -0.10
CA ARG A 140 -11.88 -15.67 0.13
C ARG A 140 -13.37 -15.36 -0.01
N ASP A 141 -13.77 -14.11 0.24
CA ASP A 141 -15.17 -13.67 0.22
C ASP A 141 -15.30 -12.18 -0.08
N SER A 142 -15.88 -11.84 -1.22
CA SER A 142 -16.13 -10.46 -1.65
C SER A 142 -17.07 -9.65 -0.75
N ASN A 143 -17.82 -10.29 0.16
CA ASN A 143 -18.60 -9.57 1.15
C ASN A 143 -17.76 -9.12 2.34
N THR A 144 -16.61 -9.74 2.55
CA THR A 144 -15.71 -9.39 3.65
C THR A 144 -14.72 -8.32 3.21
N ILE A 145 -14.82 -7.16 3.84
CA ILE A 145 -13.96 -6.00 3.56
C ILE A 145 -13.24 -5.61 4.85
N TRP A 146 -11.95 -5.36 4.73
CA TRP A 146 -11.09 -4.89 5.82
C TRP A 146 -10.67 -3.46 5.57
N ALA A 147 -10.70 -2.63 6.59
CA ALA A 147 -10.21 -1.25 6.55
C ALA A 147 -9.23 -1.00 7.68
N GLY A 148 -8.05 -0.50 7.34
CA GLY A 148 -7.04 -0.03 8.28
C GLY A 148 -7.14 1.49 8.41
N ILE A 149 -7.35 1.96 9.65
CA ILE A 149 -7.52 3.38 9.94
C ILE A 149 -6.29 3.88 10.72
N GLU A 150 -5.82 5.05 10.35
CA GLU A 150 -4.71 5.70 11.05
C GLU A 150 -5.15 6.08 12.48
N VAL A 151 -4.46 5.50 13.48
CA VAL A 151 -4.69 5.68 14.94
C VAL A 151 -6.08 5.24 15.44
N ASP A 152 -6.84 4.50 14.63
CA ASP A 152 -8.18 4.01 15.02
C ASP A 152 -8.37 2.50 14.71
N GLY A 153 -7.28 1.78 14.42
CA GLY A 153 -7.26 0.33 14.33
C GLY A 153 -7.84 -0.24 13.05
N VAL A 154 -8.42 -1.43 13.16
CA VAL A 154 -8.95 -2.22 12.06
C VAL A 154 -10.46 -2.31 12.15
N TYR A 155 -11.11 -2.11 11.02
CA TYR A 155 -12.55 -2.29 10.84
C TYR A 155 -12.82 -3.42 9.85
N LYS A 156 -13.89 -4.16 10.08
CA LYS A 156 -14.32 -5.28 9.23
C LYS A 156 -15.80 -5.15 8.87
N SER A 157 -16.10 -5.37 7.61
CA SER A 157 -17.48 -5.57 7.12
C SER A 157 -17.65 -7.01 6.63
N LEU A 158 -18.84 -7.58 6.80
CA LEU A 158 -19.22 -8.91 6.31
C LEU A 158 -20.35 -8.85 5.26
N ASP A 159 -20.70 -7.66 4.79
CA ASP A 159 -21.81 -7.42 3.87
C ASP A 159 -21.42 -6.45 2.72
N GLY A 160 -20.16 -6.50 2.32
CA GLY A 160 -19.65 -5.71 1.21
C GLY A 160 -19.49 -4.22 1.53
N GLY A 161 -19.39 -3.86 2.82
CA GLY A 161 -19.18 -2.50 3.28
C GLY A 161 -20.45 -1.75 3.67
N ASP A 162 -21.59 -2.45 3.82
CA ASP A 162 -22.83 -1.80 4.25
C ASP A 162 -22.87 -1.58 5.77
N ASN A 163 -22.31 -2.53 6.55
CA ASN A 163 -22.13 -2.40 8.01
C ASN A 163 -20.70 -2.74 8.41
N TRP A 164 -20.20 -2.10 9.47
CA TRP A 164 -18.82 -2.22 9.92
C TRP A 164 -18.74 -2.51 11.43
N VAL A 165 -17.73 -3.28 11.80
CA VAL A 165 -17.37 -3.57 13.18
C VAL A 165 -15.94 -3.13 13.41
N HIS A 166 -15.72 -2.35 14.47
CA HIS A 166 -14.37 -2.03 14.96
C HIS A 166 -13.83 -3.25 15.71
N LEU A 167 -12.68 -3.72 15.31
CA LEU A 167 -12.04 -4.92 15.86
C LEU A 167 -11.23 -4.61 17.13
N PRO A 168 -10.90 -5.63 17.95
CA PRO A 168 -10.05 -5.46 19.12
C PRO A 168 -8.70 -4.81 18.81
N GLU A 169 -8.18 -4.07 19.79
CA GLU A 169 -6.90 -3.37 19.67
C GLU A 169 -5.72 -4.32 19.40
N LEU A 170 -4.81 -3.91 18.51
CA LEU A 170 -3.64 -4.69 18.12
C LEU A 170 -2.56 -4.77 19.21
N GLY A 171 -2.61 -3.91 20.20
CA GLY A 171 -1.64 -3.86 21.27
C GLY A 171 -1.96 -2.78 22.31
N PRO A 172 -1.17 -2.67 23.38
CA PRO A 172 -1.49 -1.86 24.56
C PRO A 172 -1.31 -0.34 24.39
N ASP A 173 -0.63 0.11 23.35
CA ASP A 173 -0.43 1.53 23.06
C ASP A 173 -1.35 1.93 21.90
N PRO A 174 -2.05 3.08 21.95
CA PRO A 174 -2.95 3.53 20.87
C PRO A 174 -2.32 3.53 19.47
N PHE A 175 -1.01 3.78 19.38
CA PHE A 175 -0.31 3.75 18.09
C PHE A 175 -0.05 2.34 17.53
N HIS A 176 -0.40 1.25 18.25
CA HIS A 176 -0.52 -0.07 17.62
C HIS A 176 -1.68 -0.09 16.62
N GLY A 177 -2.73 0.70 16.88
CA GLY A 177 -3.85 0.91 15.97
C GLY A 177 -3.60 1.95 14.85
N ASP A 178 -2.40 2.52 14.75
CA ASP A 178 -2.02 3.39 13.62
C ASP A 178 -1.66 2.53 12.40
N ILE A 179 -2.67 2.07 11.66
CA ILE A 179 -2.50 1.08 10.60
C ILE A 179 -1.86 1.73 9.37
N HIS A 180 -0.70 1.21 8.98
CA HIS A 180 0.08 1.69 7.84
C HIS A 180 0.02 0.79 6.61
N GLY A 181 0.03 -0.50 6.80
CA GLY A 181 -0.08 -1.52 5.76
C GLY A 181 -0.98 -2.66 6.23
N MET A 182 -1.67 -3.30 5.29
CA MET A 182 -2.54 -4.43 5.56
C MET A 182 -2.52 -5.42 4.41
N ALA A 183 -2.56 -6.71 4.75
CA ALA A 183 -2.77 -7.78 3.79
C ALA A 183 -3.64 -8.88 4.40
N VAL A 184 -4.40 -9.56 3.55
CA VAL A 184 -5.23 -10.69 3.91
C VAL A 184 -4.85 -11.86 3.01
N THR A 185 -4.66 -13.04 3.63
CA THR A 185 -4.40 -14.30 2.94
C THR A 185 -5.45 -15.34 3.34
N ASP A 186 -5.37 -16.54 2.79
CA ASP A 186 -6.28 -17.64 3.17
C ASP A 186 -6.17 -18.02 4.65
N SER A 187 -5.03 -17.72 5.30
CA SER A 187 -4.71 -18.21 6.65
C SER A 187 -4.69 -17.12 7.72
N ALA A 188 -4.51 -15.85 7.35
CA ALA A 188 -4.33 -14.78 8.34
C ALA A 188 -4.55 -13.39 7.77
N VAL A 189 -4.76 -12.44 8.69
CA VAL A 189 -4.76 -11.00 8.45
C VAL A 189 -3.48 -10.41 9.03
N TYR A 190 -2.83 -9.55 8.27
CA TYR A 190 -1.57 -8.91 8.66
C TYR A 190 -1.70 -7.40 8.62
N CYS A 191 -1.11 -6.73 9.60
CA CYS A 191 -1.03 -5.28 9.67
C CYS A 191 0.36 -4.80 10.02
N THR A 192 0.74 -3.62 9.56
CA THR A 192 1.89 -2.87 10.07
C THR A 192 1.42 -1.61 10.76
N SER A 193 2.12 -1.22 11.82
CA SER A 193 1.96 0.06 12.50
C SER A 193 3.33 0.67 12.83
N PRO A 194 3.41 1.88 13.40
CA PRO A 194 4.68 2.45 13.81
C PRO A 194 5.55 1.58 14.74
N PHE A 195 4.96 0.58 15.40
CA PHE A 195 5.67 -0.28 16.33
C PHE A 195 6.19 -1.57 15.71
N GLY A 196 5.55 -2.09 14.65
CA GLY A 196 5.94 -3.37 14.09
C GLY A 196 4.90 -4.01 13.20
N PHE A 197 4.78 -5.32 13.31
CA PHE A 197 3.96 -6.18 12.48
C PHE A 197 3.00 -7.01 13.34
N ALA A 198 1.73 -6.98 13.02
CA ALA A 198 0.69 -7.72 13.72
C ALA A 198 0.11 -8.82 12.82
N THR A 199 -0.19 -9.98 13.41
CA THR A 199 -0.83 -11.12 12.74
C THR A 199 -2.07 -11.55 13.53
N SER A 200 -3.19 -11.74 12.84
CA SER A 200 -4.38 -12.41 13.37
C SER A 200 -4.65 -13.68 12.56
N GLN A 201 -4.87 -14.80 13.26
CA GLN A 201 -5.25 -16.09 12.69
C GLN A 201 -6.73 -16.44 12.97
N ASP A 202 -7.46 -15.55 13.62
CA ASP A 202 -8.83 -15.72 14.09
C ASP A 202 -9.76 -14.59 13.64
N GLU A 203 -9.55 -14.12 12.40
CA GLU A 203 -10.39 -13.13 11.75
C GLU A 203 -10.41 -11.75 12.45
N GLY A 204 -9.32 -11.41 13.15
CA GLY A 204 -9.13 -10.15 13.82
C GLY A 204 -9.61 -10.11 15.29
N GLU A 205 -10.02 -11.26 15.85
CA GLU A 205 -10.44 -11.35 17.25
C GLU A 205 -9.27 -11.22 18.23
N SER A 206 -8.08 -11.67 17.82
CA SER A 206 -6.85 -11.47 18.57
C SER A 206 -5.64 -11.23 17.66
N TRP A 207 -4.59 -10.62 18.20
CA TRP A 207 -3.42 -10.22 17.47
C TRP A 207 -2.13 -10.63 18.17
N ASP A 208 -1.24 -11.34 17.44
CA ASP A 208 0.15 -11.54 17.81
C ASP A 208 0.99 -10.41 17.21
N TYR A 209 1.90 -9.84 18.03
CA TYR A 209 2.64 -8.66 17.62
C TYR A 209 4.15 -8.90 17.61
N HIS A 210 4.81 -8.61 16.49
CA HIS A 210 6.24 -8.69 16.31
C HIS A 210 6.86 -7.27 16.26
N TYR A 211 7.85 -7.03 17.15
CA TYR A 211 8.61 -5.79 17.19
C TYR A 211 9.95 -5.97 16.48
N PHE A 212 10.21 -5.16 15.47
CA PHE A 212 11.51 -5.16 14.80
C PHE A 212 12.59 -4.51 15.67
N PRO A 213 13.89 -4.91 15.52
CA PRO A 213 14.99 -4.24 16.18
C PRO A 213 15.03 -2.74 15.87
N LYS A 214 15.33 -1.93 16.87
CA LYS A 214 15.52 -0.49 16.72
C LYS A 214 16.79 -0.19 15.93
N PHE A 215 16.80 0.88 15.16
CA PHE A 215 17.98 1.32 14.43
C PHE A 215 19.03 1.93 15.35
N ASN A 216 18.58 2.67 16.38
CA ASN A 216 19.43 3.19 17.45
C ASN A 216 18.85 2.82 18.81
N PRO A 217 19.67 2.64 19.86
CA PRO A 217 19.17 2.34 21.20
C PRO A 217 18.22 3.40 21.77
N GLU A 218 18.40 4.66 21.37
CA GLU A 218 17.61 5.81 21.81
C GLU A 218 16.24 5.89 21.12
N ASP A 219 16.03 5.17 20.00
CA ASP A 219 14.77 5.20 19.28
C ASP A 219 13.65 4.62 20.14
N VAL A 220 12.46 5.19 20.03
CA VAL A 220 11.27 4.66 20.71
C VAL A 220 10.86 3.33 20.07
N ARG A 221 11.00 3.24 18.74
CA ARG A 221 10.49 2.11 17.94
C ARG A 221 11.26 1.97 16.62
N SER A 222 11.05 0.86 15.94
CA SER A 222 11.35 0.70 14.52
C SER A 222 10.10 1.04 13.73
N TYR A 223 10.10 2.18 13.03
CA TYR A 223 8.90 2.70 12.36
C TYR A 223 8.58 1.89 11.10
N CYS A 224 7.54 1.07 11.15
CA CYS A 224 7.12 0.26 10.01
C CYS A 224 6.08 0.99 9.15
N ARG A 225 6.11 0.74 7.84
CA ARG A 225 5.20 1.38 6.89
C ARG A 225 4.54 0.35 5.96
N GLY A 226 4.84 0.36 4.69
CA GLY A 226 4.23 -0.54 3.71
C GLY A 226 4.60 -2.01 3.93
N MET A 227 3.71 -2.90 3.54
CA MET A 227 3.95 -4.33 3.49
C MET A 227 3.38 -4.93 2.21
N ILE A 228 3.93 -6.05 1.80
CA ILE A 228 3.39 -6.90 0.74
C ILE A 228 3.56 -8.38 1.08
N VAL A 229 2.65 -9.19 0.58
CA VAL A 229 2.73 -10.65 0.57
C VAL A 229 3.12 -11.08 -0.85
N LYS A 230 4.04 -12.04 -0.98
CA LYS A 230 4.44 -12.57 -2.28
C LYS A 230 3.28 -13.38 -2.89
N PRO A 231 2.84 -13.06 -4.12
CA PRO A 231 1.56 -13.58 -4.63
C PRO A 231 1.54 -15.10 -4.86
N ASP A 232 2.68 -15.69 -5.20
CA ASP A 232 2.84 -17.13 -5.48
C ASP A 232 3.32 -17.92 -4.26
N ASN A 233 3.66 -17.24 -3.15
CA ASN A 233 4.07 -17.87 -1.90
C ASN A 233 3.73 -16.97 -0.70
N PRO A 234 2.58 -17.14 -0.05
CA PRO A 234 2.12 -16.29 1.05
C PRO A 234 2.97 -16.40 2.32
N ASP A 235 3.85 -17.39 2.43
CA ASP A 235 4.83 -17.45 3.53
C ASP A 235 5.94 -16.42 3.39
N VAL A 236 6.12 -15.87 2.17
CA VAL A 236 7.10 -14.81 1.90
C VAL A 236 6.44 -13.45 1.92
N MET A 237 6.89 -12.59 2.82
CA MET A 237 6.40 -11.22 2.97
C MET A 237 7.54 -10.24 3.14
N PHE A 238 7.25 -8.98 2.82
CA PHE A 238 8.19 -7.88 2.97
C PHE A 238 7.54 -6.74 3.75
N VAL A 239 8.31 -6.11 4.63
CA VAL A 239 7.92 -4.92 5.38
C VAL A 239 8.99 -3.85 5.22
N GLY A 240 8.57 -2.64 4.86
CA GLY A 240 9.44 -1.47 4.87
C GLY A 240 9.45 -0.82 6.25
N ASN A 241 10.63 -0.57 6.80
CA ASN A 241 10.77 0.12 8.06
C ASN A 241 11.92 1.15 8.05
N GLY A 242 12.05 1.90 9.13
CA GLY A 242 13.09 2.90 9.35
C GLY A 242 13.15 3.36 10.81
N ASP A 243 14.06 4.27 11.10
CA ASP A 243 14.22 4.84 12.45
C ASP A 243 13.03 5.73 12.84
N PHE A 244 12.48 6.45 11.88
CA PHE A 244 11.34 7.37 12.07
C PHE A 244 10.68 7.70 10.72
N ILE A 245 9.76 8.70 10.71
CA ILE A 245 9.22 9.32 9.51
C ILE A 245 9.50 10.84 9.52
N PRO A 246 10.23 11.39 8.54
CA PRO A 246 10.79 10.73 7.36
C PRO A 246 11.99 9.82 7.66
N GLY A 247 12.67 10.01 8.81
CA GLY A 247 13.87 9.27 9.21
C GLY A 247 15.10 9.58 8.37
N VAL A 248 16.21 8.91 8.69
CA VAL A 248 17.49 9.03 8.00
C VAL A 248 18.05 7.68 7.57
N VAL A 249 17.46 6.58 8.04
CA VAL A 249 17.79 5.21 7.65
C VAL A 249 16.51 4.42 7.41
N GLY A 250 16.63 3.35 6.63
CA GLY A 250 15.53 2.42 6.36
C GLY A 250 16.03 1.03 6.09
N CYS A 251 15.09 0.09 6.05
CA CYS A 251 15.36 -1.30 5.77
C CYS A 251 14.15 -1.95 5.12
N VAL A 252 14.39 -2.98 4.34
CA VAL A 252 13.37 -3.95 3.94
C VAL A 252 13.56 -5.19 4.81
N GLN A 253 12.55 -5.56 5.57
CA GLN A 253 12.50 -6.81 6.31
C GLN A 253 11.82 -7.88 5.46
N MET A 254 12.32 -9.10 5.50
CA MET A 254 11.76 -10.24 4.78
C MET A 254 11.50 -11.39 5.74
N THR A 255 10.37 -12.07 5.57
CA THR A 255 10.06 -13.37 6.18
C THR A 255 9.91 -14.43 5.09
N LYS A 256 10.16 -15.69 5.44
CA LYS A 256 9.92 -16.88 4.60
C LYS A 256 9.07 -17.93 5.32
N ASP A 257 8.44 -17.56 6.42
CA ASP A 257 7.69 -18.45 7.31
C ASP A 257 6.40 -17.80 7.86
N ALA A 258 5.72 -17.00 7.02
CA ALA A 258 4.47 -16.31 7.33
C ALA A 258 4.58 -15.37 8.56
N GLY A 259 5.70 -14.65 8.68
CA GLY A 259 5.89 -13.63 9.72
C GLY A 259 6.40 -14.14 11.06
N LYS A 260 6.72 -15.44 11.20
CA LYS A 260 7.25 -16.01 12.45
C LYS A 260 8.68 -15.55 12.73
N THR A 261 9.50 -15.46 11.67
CA THR A 261 10.85 -14.91 11.76
C THR A 261 11.10 -13.88 10.67
N TRP A 262 11.93 -12.89 10.96
CA TRP A 262 12.25 -11.81 10.06
C TRP A 262 13.76 -11.57 9.98
N ALA A 263 14.23 -11.21 8.80
CA ALA A 263 15.61 -10.80 8.58
C ALA A 263 15.65 -9.59 7.64
N PRO A 264 16.59 -8.64 7.86
CA PRO A 264 16.82 -7.57 6.92
C PRO A 264 17.39 -8.12 5.61
N VAL A 265 16.91 -7.59 4.46
CA VAL A 265 17.54 -7.88 3.17
C VAL A 265 18.78 -7.00 2.98
N GLU A 266 19.78 -7.52 2.28
CA GLU A 266 20.95 -6.74 1.89
C GLU A 266 20.60 -5.84 0.70
N LEU A 267 20.66 -4.53 0.89
CA LEU A 267 20.45 -3.55 -0.19
C LEU A 267 21.81 -3.01 -0.67
N PRO A 268 21.98 -2.78 -1.99
CA PRO A 268 23.27 -2.38 -2.57
C PRO A 268 23.72 -0.95 -2.18
N VAL A 269 22.78 -0.14 -1.70
CA VAL A 269 22.98 1.20 -1.16
C VAL A 269 22.05 1.35 0.03
N GLU A 270 22.54 1.92 1.13
CA GLU A 270 21.69 2.18 2.30
C GLU A 270 20.53 3.12 1.97
N PRO A 271 19.31 2.84 2.44
CA PRO A 271 18.17 3.72 2.26
C PRO A 271 18.42 5.10 2.91
N ASN A 272 18.04 6.16 2.19
CA ASN A 272 18.21 7.55 2.63
C ASN A 272 17.09 8.07 3.55
N SER A 273 16.15 7.22 3.89
CA SER A 273 15.00 7.46 4.78
C SER A 273 14.24 6.15 4.98
N VAL A 274 13.15 6.16 5.74
CA VAL A 274 12.27 5.00 5.90
C VAL A 274 11.93 4.40 4.52
N VAL A 275 11.97 3.05 4.42
CA VAL A 275 11.37 2.35 3.27
C VAL A 275 9.87 2.44 3.43
N TYR A 276 9.24 3.27 2.59
CA TYR A 276 7.87 3.73 2.81
C TYR A 276 6.84 2.83 2.14
N TRP A 277 7.13 2.34 0.93
CA TRP A 277 6.19 1.52 0.18
C TRP A 277 6.89 0.39 -0.58
N LEU A 278 6.13 -0.67 -0.82
CA LEU A 278 6.55 -1.83 -1.60
C LEU A 278 5.49 -2.16 -2.65
N GLY A 279 5.90 -2.86 -3.71
CA GLY A 279 5.00 -3.31 -4.76
C GLY A 279 5.43 -4.65 -5.33
N ASN A 280 4.45 -5.45 -5.73
CA ASN A 280 4.59 -6.69 -6.48
C ASN A 280 3.39 -6.90 -7.39
N ASN A 281 3.41 -7.96 -8.21
CA ASN A 281 2.30 -8.27 -9.09
C ASN A 281 2.21 -9.81 -9.29
N PRO A 282 0.99 -10.40 -9.27
CA PRO A 282 0.78 -11.84 -9.40
C PRO A 282 1.33 -12.45 -10.70
N GLU A 283 1.32 -11.72 -11.81
CA GLU A 283 1.81 -12.23 -13.10
C GLU A 283 3.34 -12.22 -13.22
N ILE A 284 4.01 -11.43 -12.36
CA ILE A 284 5.48 -11.35 -12.29
C ILE A 284 5.95 -11.51 -10.83
N PRO A 285 5.64 -12.63 -10.16
CA PRO A 285 5.75 -12.78 -8.70
C PRO A 285 7.18 -12.68 -8.16
N ASN A 286 8.18 -12.81 -9.02
CA ASN A 286 9.58 -12.63 -8.65
C ASN A 286 10.05 -11.18 -8.72
N VAL A 287 9.24 -10.27 -9.27
CA VAL A 287 9.56 -8.83 -9.26
C VAL A 287 8.99 -8.20 -8.00
N VAL A 288 9.89 -7.65 -7.20
CA VAL A 288 9.56 -6.88 -5.99
C VAL A 288 10.20 -5.51 -6.11
N VAL A 289 9.44 -4.47 -5.84
CA VAL A 289 9.96 -3.10 -5.79
C VAL A 289 9.79 -2.52 -4.39
N ALA A 290 10.77 -1.74 -3.95
CA ALA A 290 10.74 -1.03 -2.68
C ALA A 290 11.17 0.43 -2.88
N ALA A 291 10.46 1.34 -2.24
CA ALA A 291 10.73 2.77 -2.36
C ALA A 291 10.94 3.42 -1.00
N THR A 292 12.00 4.22 -0.87
CA THR A 292 12.16 5.10 0.28
C THR A 292 11.30 6.35 0.15
N LEU A 293 10.98 6.96 1.27
CA LEU A 293 10.25 8.21 1.28
C LEU A 293 10.96 9.29 0.45
N PHE A 294 12.29 9.36 0.54
CA PHE A 294 13.12 10.36 -0.17
C PHE A 294 13.69 9.87 -1.50
N GLY A 295 12.94 9.02 -2.22
CA GLY A 295 13.07 8.87 -3.65
C GLY A 295 13.99 7.77 -4.16
N TYR A 296 14.61 6.94 -3.30
CA TYR A 296 15.31 5.76 -3.78
C TYR A 296 14.31 4.66 -4.14
N VAL A 297 14.58 3.98 -5.23
CA VAL A 297 13.81 2.81 -5.67
C VAL A 297 14.75 1.63 -5.82
N TYR A 298 14.40 0.52 -5.20
CA TYR A 298 15.08 -0.75 -5.30
C TYR A 298 14.21 -1.77 -6.01
N VAL A 299 14.83 -2.64 -6.78
CA VAL A 299 14.16 -3.69 -7.54
C VAL A 299 14.87 -5.00 -7.30
N SER A 300 14.09 -6.04 -6.99
CA SER A 300 14.49 -7.44 -7.07
C SER A 300 13.74 -8.10 -8.23
N THR A 301 14.40 -9.02 -8.94
CA THR A 301 13.79 -9.83 -10.02
C THR A 301 13.87 -11.33 -9.73
N ASP A 302 14.27 -11.71 -8.53
CA ASP A 302 14.44 -13.09 -8.06
C ASP A 302 13.70 -13.39 -6.74
N GLY A 303 12.62 -12.65 -6.50
CA GLY A 303 11.75 -12.87 -5.35
C GLY A 303 12.27 -12.28 -4.03
N GLY A 304 13.19 -11.31 -4.10
CA GLY A 304 13.72 -10.59 -2.94
C GLY A 304 15.09 -11.08 -2.46
N ASP A 305 15.72 -12.04 -3.17
CA ASP A 305 17.05 -12.55 -2.77
C ASP A 305 18.18 -11.57 -3.13
N ASN A 306 18.10 -10.90 -4.30
CA ASN A 306 19.05 -9.88 -4.71
C ASN A 306 18.35 -8.59 -5.13
N TRP A 307 18.98 -7.45 -4.86
CA TRP A 307 18.39 -6.13 -5.10
C TRP A 307 19.32 -5.22 -5.88
N THR A 308 18.74 -4.36 -6.72
CA THR A 308 19.42 -3.30 -7.45
C THR A 308 18.75 -1.96 -7.12
N LYS A 309 19.54 -0.92 -6.83
CA LYS A 309 19.02 0.46 -6.73
C LYS A 309 18.95 1.06 -8.14
N LEU A 310 17.79 1.61 -8.50
CA LEU A 310 17.62 2.31 -9.77
C LEU A 310 18.43 3.62 -9.78
N LYS A 311 18.88 4.02 -10.97
CA LYS A 311 19.67 5.25 -11.15
C LYS A 311 18.83 6.51 -10.95
N LYS A 312 17.56 6.45 -11.40
CA LYS A 312 16.60 7.56 -11.22
C LYS A 312 16.22 7.70 -9.76
N GLU A 313 16.35 8.90 -9.25
CA GLU A 313 15.87 9.31 -7.94
C GLU A 313 14.69 10.27 -8.10
N PHE A 314 13.79 10.25 -7.13
CA PHE A 314 12.55 11.02 -7.15
C PHE A 314 12.50 11.97 -5.96
N GLY A 315 11.47 12.80 -5.90
CA GLY A 315 11.08 13.47 -4.68
C GLY A 315 10.42 12.52 -3.68
N GLU A 316 9.53 13.02 -2.87
CA GLU A 316 8.82 12.24 -1.87
C GLU A 316 7.90 11.20 -2.53
N ILE A 317 8.25 9.90 -2.41
CA ILE A 317 7.45 8.79 -2.95
C ILE A 317 6.39 8.40 -1.92
N ARG A 318 5.13 8.27 -2.36
CA ARG A 318 4.01 7.80 -1.52
C ARG A 318 3.32 6.55 -2.05
N SER A 319 3.61 6.17 -3.28
CA SER A 319 3.10 4.92 -3.85
C SER A 319 4.02 4.40 -4.93
N ILE A 320 4.09 3.08 -5.06
CA ILE A 320 4.82 2.38 -6.11
C ILE A 320 4.04 1.13 -6.50
N ALA A 321 4.01 0.82 -7.78
CA ALA A 321 3.44 -0.41 -8.30
C ALA A 321 4.30 -0.97 -9.43
N VAL A 322 4.15 -2.25 -9.72
CA VAL A 322 4.81 -2.96 -10.81
C VAL A 322 3.80 -3.82 -11.56
N THR A 323 3.92 -3.84 -12.90
CA THR A 323 3.05 -4.62 -13.79
C THR A 323 3.88 -5.32 -14.86
N PRO A 324 3.41 -6.45 -15.41
CA PRO A 324 4.02 -7.02 -16.62
C PRO A 324 3.86 -6.07 -17.81
N ASN A 325 4.66 -6.29 -18.87
CA ASN A 325 4.53 -5.57 -20.14
C ASN A 325 3.71 -6.35 -21.14
#